data_a566b524ba06089d6ab9712b9a0db349
#
_entry.id   a566b524ba06089d6ab9712b9a0db349
#
_cell.length_a   1.000
_cell.length_b   1.000
_cell.length_c   1.000
_cell.angle_alpha   90.00
_cell.angle_beta   90.00
_cell.angle_gamma   90.00
#
_symmetry.space_group_name_H-M   'P 1'
#
loop_
_entity.id
_entity.type
_entity.pdbx_description
1 polymer ?
#
loop_
_entity_poly.entity_id
_entity_poly.type
_entity_poly.pdbx_seq_one_letter_code
_entity_poly.pdbx_strand_id
1 'polypeptide(L)'
;KRILDPGIEMLKDYTPVPVVGVVPYMHVDIDDEDSLADRLDKHTEKGLIDIAVIRVPRMSNFTDFNALERMQGVTLRYVEKGQQLGRPDLILLPGTKNTMGDLKWLRMNGLEASVLKLAAEGTLVMGICGGYQMLGLTLEDPDGVEEGGSMRGMELLPVHTVFEKAKTRTRVSGKTGTLHGPWQLLSGTAFEGYEIHMGETT
;
A
#
# COMPACT_ATOMS: atom_id res chain seq x y z
N LYS A 1 -11.90 29.45 22.18
CA LYS A 1 -11.74 30.87 21.85
C LYS A 1 -11.00 31.66 22.93
N ARG A 2 -11.39 31.65 24.24
CA ARG A 2 -10.77 32.46 25.30
C ARG A 2 -9.24 32.31 25.44
N ILE A 3 -8.66 31.13 25.14
CA ILE A 3 -7.21 30.86 25.23
C ILE A 3 -6.52 31.15 23.89
N LEU A 4 -7.21 30.91 22.78
CA LEU A 4 -6.64 31.04 21.44
C LEU A 4 -6.51 32.50 21.00
N ASP A 5 -7.54 33.32 21.25
CA ASP A 5 -7.57 34.72 20.78
C ASP A 5 -6.37 35.55 21.27
N PRO A 6 -5.94 35.46 22.54
CA PRO A 6 -4.68 36.11 22.98
C PRO A 6 -3.43 35.54 22.33
N GLY A 7 -3.40 34.23 22.04
CA GLY A 7 -2.27 33.58 21.36
C GLY A 7 -2.10 34.08 19.93
N ILE A 8 -3.19 34.34 19.21
CA ILE A 8 -3.16 34.92 17.86
C ILE A 8 -2.58 36.33 17.88
N GLU A 9 -2.95 37.14 18.86
CA GLU A 9 -2.37 38.49 19.01
C GLU A 9 -0.85 38.42 19.30
N MET A 10 -0.42 37.49 20.17
CA MET A 10 1.00 37.29 20.47
C MET A 10 1.82 36.85 19.24
N LEU A 11 1.22 36.11 18.30
CA LEU A 11 1.92 35.69 17.06
C LEU A 11 2.39 36.88 16.23
N LYS A 12 1.72 38.02 16.30
CA LYS A 12 2.12 39.23 15.57
C LYS A 12 3.49 39.78 16.02
N ASP A 13 3.92 39.45 17.24
CA ASP A 13 5.22 39.87 17.76
C ASP A 13 6.36 38.98 17.24
N TYR A 14 6.03 37.77 16.75
CA TYR A 14 6.99 36.79 16.29
C TYR A 14 7.08 36.63 14.77
N THR A 15 6.03 37.04 14.05
CA THR A 15 6.00 36.88 12.58
C THR A 15 5.17 37.99 11.92
N PRO A 16 5.62 38.55 10.78
CA PRO A 16 4.84 39.48 9.98
C PRO A 16 3.72 38.80 9.16
N VAL A 17 3.65 37.47 9.17
CA VAL A 17 2.64 36.72 8.43
C VAL A 17 1.27 36.84 9.14
N PRO A 18 0.24 37.36 8.47
CA PRO A 18 -1.06 37.54 9.08
C PRO A 18 -1.76 36.19 9.31
N VAL A 19 -2.41 36.02 10.46
CA VAL A 19 -3.37 34.94 10.70
C VAL A 19 -4.68 35.33 10.00
N VAL A 20 -5.00 34.68 8.91
CA VAL A 20 -6.17 34.98 8.08
C VAL A 20 -7.44 34.23 8.51
N GLY A 21 -7.31 33.25 9.38
CA GLY A 21 -8.44 32.48 9.90
C GLY A 21 -8.03 31.41 10.90
N VAL A 22 -9.00 30.87 11.60
CA VAL A 22 -8.86 29.76 12.52
C VAL A 22 -9.90 28.70 12.16
N VAL A 23 -9.42 27.52 11.78
CA VAL A 23 -10.29 26.38 11.52
C VAL A 23 -10.52 25.64 12.84
N PRO A 24 -11.78 25.52 13.32
CA PRO A 24 -12.06 24.74 14.50
C PRO A 24 -11.78 23.26 14.25
N TYR A 25 -11.42 22.52 15.32
CA TYR A 25 -11.32 21.07 15.22
C TYR A 25 -12.67 20.48 14.77
N MET A 26 -12.65 19.72 13.72
CA MET A 26 -13.82 19.05 13.17
C MET A 26 -13.47 17.56 12.98
N HIS A 27 -14.40 16.68 13.35
CA HIS A 27 -14.29 15.27 12.96
C HIS A 27 -14.69 15.17 11.49
N VAL A 28 -13.70 15.14 10.61
CA VAL A 28 -13.86 14.87 9.19
C VAL A 28 -13.06 13.61 8.87
N ASP A 29 -13.68 12.72 8.11
CA ASP A 29 -13.01 11.53 7.57
C ASP A 29 -12.19 11.98 6.37
N ILE A 30 -10.96 12.44 6.65
CA ILE A 30 -9.98 12.81 5.62
C ILE A 30 -9.03 11.62 5.48
N ASP A 31 -8.79 11.23 4.24
CA ASP A 31 -7.84 10.17 3.94
C ASP A 31 -6.43 10.55 4.45
N ASP A 32 -5.82 9.64 5.19
CA ASP A 32 -4.49 9.85 5.75
C ASP A 32 -3.43 9.80 4.64
N GLU A 33 -2.54 10.79 4.60
CA GLU A 33 -1.37 10.82 3.69
C GLU A 33 -0.12 10.23 4.35
N ASP A 34 -0.11 10.05 5.67
CA ASP A 34 1.09 9.69 6.43
C ASP A 34 1.05 8.23 6.90
N SER A 35 2.22 7.58 6.82
CA SER A 35 2.44 6.19 7.25
C SER A 35 2.34 5.97 8.77
N LEU A 36 2.22 7.04 9.54
CA LEU A 36 2.13 7.02 11.00
C LEU A 36 0.69 7.16 11.51
N ALA A 37 -0.30 7.01 10.65
CA ALA A 37 -1.70 7.16 11.03
C ALA A 37 -2.12 6.14 12.10
N ASP A 38 -2.75 6.63 13.16
CA ASP A 38 -3.28 5.83 14.29
C ASP A 38 -4.27 4.72 13.85
N ARG A 39 -4.79 4.81 12.62
CA ARG A 39 -5.69 3.82 12.01
C ARG A 39 -5.00 2.47 11.78
N LEU A 40 -3.68 2.47 11.54
CA LEU A 40 -2.92 1.25 11.27
C LEU A 40 -2.87 0.31 12.48
N ASP A 41 -3.11 0.83 13.67
CA ASP A 41 -3.07 0.08 14.94
C ASP A 41 -4.46 -0.34 15.46
N LYS A 42 -5.55 0.04 14.75
CA LYS A 42 -6.91 -0.35 15.16
C LYS A 42 -7.19 -1.79 14.78
N HIS A 43 -7.51 -2.60 15.79
CA HIS A 43 -8.12 -3.92 15.59
C HIS A 43 -9.62 -3.74 15.32
N THR A 44 -10.03 -4.00 14.09
CA THR A 44 -11.44 -4.05 13.71
C THR A 44 -12.09 -5.33 14.27
N GLU A 45 -13.37 -5.28 14.62
CA GLU A 45 -14.13 -6.50 14.99
C GLU A 45 -14.03 -7.54 13.87
N LYS A 46 -13.96 -8.84 14.24
CA LYS A 46 -13.83 -9.92 13.26
C LYS A 46 -15.02 -9.92 12.30
N GLY A 47 -14.77 -9.56 11.07
CA GLY A 47 -15.69 -9.73 9.96
C GLY A 47 -15.73 -11.17 9.43
N LEU A 48 -16.53 -11.39 8.40
CA LEU A 48 -16.61 -12.68 7.69
C LEU A 48 -15.39 -12.91 6.80
N ILE A 49 -14.76 -11.82 6.33
CA ILE A 49 -13.58 -11.84 5.44
C ILE A 49 -12.42 -11.17 6.18
N ASP A 50 -11.30 -11.86 6.29
CA ASP A 50 -10.06 -11.36 6.91
C ASP A 50 -9.04 -11.00 5.83
N ILE A 51 -8.70 -9.71 5.73
CA ILE A 51 -7.71 -9.19 4.80
C ILE A 51 -6.48 -8.73 5.58
N ALA A 52 -5.33 -9.35 5.27
CA ALA A 52 -4.04 -8.97 5.84
C ALA A 52 -3.24 -8.12 4.87
N VAL A 53 -3.05 -6.84 5.19
CA VAL A 53 -2.15 -5.95 4.46
C VAL A 53 -0.77 -6.03 5.09
N ILE A 54 0.24 -6.35 4.30
CA ILE A 54 1.62 -6.38 4.77
C ILE A 54 2.13 -4.96 4.93
N ARG A 55 2.38 -4.54 6.16
CA ARG A 55 2.92 -3.21 6.48
C ARG A 55 4.43 -3.19 6.27
N VAL A 56 4.83 -2.89 5.04
CA VAL A 56 6.25 -2.70 4.70
C VAL A 56 6.77 -1.34 5.22
N PRO A 57 8.08 -1.22 5.52
CA PRO A 57 8.65 0.00 6.12
C PRO A 57 8.43 1.28 5.30
N ARG A 58 8.38 1.16 3.97
CA ARG A 58 8.23 2.29 3.05
C ARG A 58 6.90 2.25 2.30
N MET A 59 5.87 1.68 2.94
CA MET A 59 4.52 1.60 2.37
C MET A 59 4.07 2.96 1.86
N SER A 60 3.42 2.98 0.71
CA SER A 60 2.82 4.17 0.10
C SER A 60 1.34 3.95 -0.17
N ASN A 61 0.59 5.05 -0.36
CA ASN A 61 -0.83 5.01 -0.74
C ASN A 61 -1.70 4.18 0.21
N PHE A 62 -1.66 4.52 1.50
CA PHE A 62 -2.52 3.87 2.54
C PHE A 62 -4.00 3.95 2.18
N THR A 63 -4.40 5.00 1.47
CA THR A 63 -5.78 5.23 1.05
C THR A 63 -6.32 4.18 0.10
N ASP A 64 -5.45 3.40 -0.56
CA ASP A 64 -5.86 2.31 -1.46
C ASP A 64 -6.74 1.27 -0.75
N PHE A 65 -6.59 1.13 0.57
CA PHE A 65 -7.31 0.13 1.37
C PHE A 65 -8.56 0.67 2.06
N ASN A 66 -8.80 1.99 2.05
CA ASN A 66 -9.94 2.63 2.72
C ASN A 66 -11.29 2.07 2.25
N ALA A 67 -11.43 1.75 0.97
CA ALA A 67 -12.65 1.17 0.43
C ALA A 67 -12.96 -0.20 1.06
N LEU A 68 -11.93 -1.04 1.26
CA LEU A 68 -12.05 -2.36 1.88
C LEU A 68 -12.34 -2.24 3.38
N GLU A 69 -11.68 -1.29 4.06
CA GLU A 69 -11.85 -1.05 5.50
C GLU A 69 -13.28 -0.60 5.84
N ARG A 70 -13.94 0.13 4.92
CA ARG A 70 -15.32 0.60 5.08
C ARG A 70 -16.38 -0.46 4.73
N MET A 71 -15.98 -1.61 4.17
CA MET A 71 -16.92 -2.66 3.81
C MET A 71 -17.42 -3.42 5.04
N GLN A 72 -18.75 -3.53 5.17
CA GLN A 72 -19.34 -4.31 6.25
C GLN A 72 -19.00 -5.80 6.11
N GLY A 73 -18.57 -6.43 7.19
CA GLY A 73 -18.19 -7.84 7.21
C GLY A 73 -16.75 -8.11 6.78
N VAL A 74 -15.96 -7.07 6.45
CA VAL A 74 -14.53 -7.16 6.18
C VAL A 74 -13.75 -6.73 7.41
N THR A 75 -12.78 -7.55 7.81
CA THR A 75 -11.73 -7.17 8.75
C THR A 75 -10.48 -6.88 7.94
N LEU A 76 -9.99 -5.66 7.98
CA LEU A 76 -8.72 -5.31 7.40
C LEU A 76 -7.72 -5.06 8.51
N ARG A 77 -6.56 -5.69 8.45
CA ARG A 77 -5.50 -5.56 9.47
C ARG A 77 -4.13 -5.44 8.82
N TYR A 78 -3.28 -4.65 9.45
CA TYR A 78 -1.90 -4.46 9.01
C TYR A 78 -0.98 -5.41 9.77
N VAL A 79 -0.06 -6.06 9.06
CA VAL A 79 0.82 -7.10 9.57
C VAL A 79 2.28 -6.76 9.31
N GLU A 80 3.08 -6.72 10.38
CA GLU A 80 4.53 -6.45 10.32
C GLU A 80 5.37 -7.69 10.63
N LYS A 81 4.78 -8.74 11.18
CA LYS A 81 5.48 -9.97 11.61
C LYS A 81 4.75 -11.20 11.12
N GLY A 82 5.50 -12.20 10.66
CA GLY A 82 4.94 -13.45 10.15
C GLY A 82 3.99 -14.15 11.12
N GLN A 83 4.24 -14.08 12.42
CA GLN A 83 3.37 -14.65 13.45
C GLN A 83 1.98 -13.98 13.54
N GLN A 84 1.87 -12.72 13.12
CA GLN A 84 0.61 -11.98 13.10
C GLN A 84 -0.23 -12.27 11.85
N LEU A 85 0.37 -12.91 10.82
CA LEU A 85 -0.29 -13.15 9.55
C LEU A 85 -1.50 -14.09 9.70
N GLY A 86 -1.41 -15.12 10.53
CA GLY A 86 -2.51 -16.06 10.76
C GLY A 86 -2.92 -16.80 9.49
N ARG A 87 -4.23 -16.89 9.24
CA ARG A 87 -4.83 -17.47 8.03
C ARG A 87 -5.87 -16.51 7.46
N PRO A 88 -5.45 -15.46 6.77
CA PRO A 88 -6.38 -14.53 6.12
C PRO A 88 -6.99 -15.13 4.86
N ASP A 89 -8.11 -14.57 4.42
CA ASP A 89 -8.73 -14.90 3.13
C ASP A 89 -7.98 -14.26 1.97
N LEU A 90 -7.38 -13.08 2.22
CA LEU A 90 -6.59 -12.33 1.24
C LEU A 90 -5.36 -11.70 1.90
N ILE A 91 -4.21 -11.83 1.26
CA ILE A 91 -2.99 -11.10 1.59
C ILE A 91 -2.78 -9.99 0.57
N LEU A 92 -2.59 -8.76 1.03
CA LEU A 92 -2.27 -7.60 0.20
C LEU A 92 -0.82 -7.16 0.43
N LEU A 93 -0.05 -7.12 -0.66
CA LEU A 93 1.25 -6.47 -0.71
C LEU A 93 1.04 -5.05 -1.26
N PRO A 94 1.26 -4.00 -0.46
CA PRO A 94 0.98 -2.63 -0.86
C PRO A 94 2.02 -2.08 -1.82
N GLY A 95 1.73 -0.90 -2.37
CA GLY A 95 2.74 -0.06 -3.01
C GLY A 95 3.79 0.39 -2.01
N THR A 96 5.00 0.61 -2.50
CA THR A 96 6.14 1.06 -1.69
C THR A 96 7.01 2.06 -2.45
N LYS A 97 7.78 2.84 -1.71
CA LYS A 97 8.78 3.78 -2.24
C LYS A 97 10.14 3.13 -2.53
N ASN A 98 10.34 1.88 -2.14
CA ASN A 98 11.55 1.10 -2.43
C ASN A 98 11.21 -0.40 -2.40
N THR A 99 10.91 -0.94 -3.57
CA THR A 99 10.45 -2.31 -3.77
C THR A 99 11.50 -3.33 -3.35
N MET A 100 12.74 -3.15 -3.80
CA MET A 100 13.83 -4.08 -3.50
C MET A 100 14.20 -4.08 -2.02
N GLY A 101 14.27 -2.89 -1.41
CA GLY A 101 14.57 -2.75 0.02
C GLY A 101 13.49 -3.36 0.91
N ASP A 102 12.22 -3.17 0.57
CA ASP A 102 11.11 -3.72 1.33
C ASP A 102 10.96 -5.23 1.12
N LEU A 103 11.27 -5.77 -0.07
CA LEU A 103 11.33 -7.22 -0.27
C LEU A 103 12.47 -7.87 0.53
N LYS A 104 13.64 -7.23 0.62
CA LYS A 104 14.72 -7.67 1.51
C LYS A 104 14.26 -7.71 2.98
N TRP A 105 13.54 -6.66 3.39
CA TRP A 105 12.98 -6.60 4.75
C TRP A 105 11.98 -7.74 5.00
N LEU A 106 11.08 -8.05 4.05
CA LEU A 106 10.14 -9.17 4.13
C LEU A 106 10.88 -10.51 4.36
N ARG A 107 11.97 -10.75 3.62
CA ARG A 107 12.83 -11.93 3.77
C ARG A 107 13.45 -12.04 5.14
N MET A 108 14.06 -10.94 5.59
CA MET A 108 14.74 -10.89 6.89
C MET A 108 13.79 -11.11 8.07
N ASN A 109 12.53 -10.73 7.94
CA ASN A 109 11.51 -10.88 8.98
C ASN A 109 10.66 -12.15 8.83
N GLY A 110 10.96 -13.02 7.87
CA GLY A 110 10.24 -14.28 7.64
C GLY A 110 8.82 -14.11 7.09
N LEU A 111 8.43 -12.89 6.73
CA LEU A 111 7.11 -12.61 6.16
C LEU A 111 6.97 -13.18 4.76
N GLU A 112 8.00 -13.08 3.91
CA GLU A 112 8.00 -13.68 2.58
C GLU A 112 7.71 -15.18 2.66
N ALA A 113 8.43 -15.93 3.50
CA ALA A 113 8.21 -17.37 3.67
C ALA A 113 6.79 -17.70 4.15
N SER A 114 6.24 -16.86 5.05
CA SER A 114 4.87 -17.03 5.55
C SER A 114 3.82 -16.78 4.45
N VAL A 115 4.02 -15.75 3.62
CA VAL A 115 3.16 -15.46 2.47
C VAL A 115 3.23 -16.58 1.45
N LEU A 116 4.43 -17.03 1.07
CA LEU A 116 4.62 -18.12 0.10
C LEU A 116 3.97 -19.43 0.58
N LYS A 117 4.09 -19.75 1.88
CA LYS A 117 3.44 -20.92 2.46
C LYS A 117 1.91 -20.82 2.33
N LEU A 118 1.32 -19.71 2.72
CA LEU A 118 -0.13 -19.50 2.63
C LEU A 118 -0.62 -19.49 1.18
N ALA A 119 0.13 -18.89 0.25
CA ALA A 119 -0.18 -18.94 -1.17
C ALA A 119 -0.20 -20.38 -1.69
N ALA A 120 0.76 -21.22 -1.30
CA ALA A 120 0.80 -22.65 -1.64
C ALA A 120 -0.37 -23.43 -1.01
N GLU A 121 -0.90 -22.98 0.12
CA GLU A 121 -2.11 -23.52 0.77
C GLU A 121 -3.42 -23.00 0.13
N GLY A 122 -3.34 -22.09 -0.85
CA GLY A 122 -4.49 -21.56 -1.59
C GLY A 122 -5.01 -20.19 -1.13
N THR A 123 -4.35 -19.55 -0.16
CA THR A 123 -4.69 -18.16 0.22
C THR A 123 -4.43 -17.22 -0.95
N LEU A 124 -5.39 -16.35 -1.24
CA LEU A 124 -5.23 -15.34 -2.30
C LEU A 124 -4.15 -14.32 -1.93
N VAL A 125 -3.31 -13.98 -2.90
CA VAL A 125 -2.28 -12.94 -2.75
C VAL A 125 -2.46 -11.92 -3.87
N MET A 126 -2.50 -10.64 -3.50
CA MET A 126 -2.62 -9.53 -4.43
C MET A 126 -1.52 -8.51 -4.16
N GLY A 127 -0.86 -8.03 -5.20
CA GLY A 127 0.15 -6.97 -5.13
C GLY A 127 -0.32 -5.71 -5.82
N ILE A 128 0.02 -4.55 -5.26
CA ILE A 128 -0.28 -3.23 -5.81
C ILE A 128 1.05 -2.52 -6.08
N CYS A 129 1.29 -2.05 -7.32
CA CYS A 129 2.50 -1.34 -7.72
C CYS A 129 3.77 -2.10 -7.30
N GLY A 130 4.57 -1.57 -6.35
CA GLY A 130 5.76 -2.26 -5.83
C GLY A 130 5.44 -3.66 -5.27
N GLY A 131 4.30 -3.83 -4.60
CA GLY A 131 3.84 -5.15 -4.15
C GLY A 131 3.58 -6.12 -5.30
N TYR A 132 3.04 -5.66 -6.43
CA TYR A 132 2.90 -6.46 -7.64
C TYR A 132 4.27 -6.86 -8.22
N GLN A 133 5.21 -5.91 -8.28
CA GLN A 133 6.57 -6.17 -8.73
C GLN A 133 7.30 -7.21 -7.86
N MET A 134 7.11 -7.16 -6.52
CA MET A 134 7.66 -8.16 -5.60
C MET A 134 7.19 -9.60 -5.90
N LEU A 135 5.98 -9.78 -6.42
CA LEU A 135 5.42 -11.10 -6.74
C LEU A 135 6.08 -11.74 -7.97
N GLY A 136 6.84 -10.99 -8.77
CA GLY A 136 7.50 -11.45 -9.99
C GLY A 136 8.64 -12.43 -9.75
N LEU A 137 9.31 -12.81 -10.84
CA LEU A 137 10.48 -13.70 -10.85
C LEU A 137 11.75 -12.95 -10.47
N THR A 138 11.99 -11.78 -11.10
CA THR A 138 13.19 -10.97 -10.86
C THR A 138 12.87 -9.48 -10.77
N LEU A 139 13.68 -8.80 -10.00
CA LEU A 139 13.74 -7.35 -9.88
C LEU A 139 15.17 -6.93 -10.24
N GLU A 140 15.32 -6.05 -11.22
CA GLU A 140 16.62 -5.55 -11.69
C GLU A 140 16.67 -4.02 -11.60
N ASP A 141 17.75 -3.52 -11.07
CA ASP A 141 17.98 -2.07 -10.90
C ASP A 141 19.41 -1.73 -11.41
N PRO A 142 19.60 -1.73 -12.73
CA PRO A 142 20.91 -1.46 -13.33
C PRO A 142 21.40 -0.05 -13.09
N ASP A 143 20.49 0.89 -12.90
CA ASP A 143 20.78 2.31 -12.75
C ASP A 143 20.88 2.78 -11.29
N GLY A 144 20.62 1.92 -10.31
CA GLY A 144 20.64 2.27 -8.89
C GLY A 144 19.53 3.25 -8.50
N VAL A 145 18.34 3.05 -9.05
CA VAL A 145 17.16 3.88 -8.76
C VAL A 145 16.65 3.62 -7.34
N GLU A 146 16.72 2.35 -6.90
CA GLU A 146 16.36 1.93 -5.55
C GLU A 146 17.59 1.45 -4.76
N GLU A 147 18.01 0.20 -4.97
CA GLU A 147 19.09 -0.48 -4.22
C GLU A 147 20.29 -0.85 -5.11
N GLY A 148 20.10 -0.80 -6.43
CA GLY A 148 21.06 -1.28 -7.42
C GLY A 148 21.16 -2.80 -7.50
N GLY A 149 21.67 -3.29 -8.64
CA GLY A 149 21.88 -4.71 -8.89
C GLY A 149 20.59 -5.47 -9.25
N SER A 150 20.53 -6.74 -8.86
CA SER A 150 19.38 -7.59 -9.14
C SER A 150 19.06 -8.50 -7.96
N MET A 151 17.80 -8.91 -7.88
CA MET A 151 17.34 -9.86 -6.89
C MET A 151 16.16 -10.70 -7.39
N ARG A 152 15.99 -11.87 -6.81
CA ARG A 152 14.83 -12.72 -7.06
C ARG A 152 13.61 -12.12 -6.38
N GLY A 153 12.48 -12.15 -7.08
CA GLY A 153 11.17 -11.84 -6.51
C GLY A 153 10.60 -12.97 -5.67
N MET A 154 9.30 -12.97 -5.43
CA MET A 154 8.58 -14.02 -4.69
C MET A 154 8.15 -15.20 -5.57
N GLU A 155 8.32 -15.10 -6.89
CA GLU A 155 8.01 -16.13 -7.90
C GLU A 155 6.56 -16.62 -7.91
N LEU A 156 5.62 -15.75 -7.51
CA LEU A 156 4.18 -16.03 -7.58
C LEU A 156 3.57 -15.62 -8.92
N LEU A 157 4.25 -14.73 -9.68
CA LEU A 157 3.84 -14.31 -11.02
C LEU A 157 5.00 -14.47 -11.99
N PRO A 158 4.74 -14.91 -13.25
CA PRO A 158 5.77 -15.11 -14.25
C PRO A 158 6.15 -13.79 -14.96
N VAL A 159 6.55 -12.79 -14.19
CA VAL A 159 6.90 -11.44 -14.68
C VAL A 159 8.28 -11.02 -14.19
N HIS A 160 8.92 -10.15 -14.94
CA HIS A 160 10.23 -9.56 -14.63
C HIS A 160 10.08 -8.04 -14.56
N THR A 161 10.71 -7.41 -13.58
CA THR A 161 10.72 -5.95 -13.44
C THR A 161 12.14 -5.40 -13.57
N VAL A 162 12.29 -4.38 -14.42
CA VAL A 162 13.53 -3.62 -14.55
C VAL A 162 13.23 -2.17 -14.13
N PHE A 163 13.89 -1.67 -13.08
CA PHE A 163 13.75 -0.29 -12.64
C PHE A 163 14.55 0.65 -13.55
N GLU A 164 13.90 1.72 -13.95
CA GLU A 164 14.45 2.76 -14.83
C GLU A 164 14.37 4.14 -14.17
N LYS A 165 15.24 5.06 -14.58
CA LYS A 165 15.22 6.45 -14.10
C LYS A 165 13.97 7.22 -14.53
N ALA A 166 13.37 6.79 -15.65
CA ALA A 166 12.14 7.39 -16.16
C ALA A 166 10.94 6.91 -15.34
N LYS A 167 10.19 7.85 -14.77
CA LYS A 167 8.95 7.57 -14.06
C LYS A 167 7.77 7.61 -15.02
N THR A 168 7.04 6.53 -15.14
CA THR A 168 5.75 6.51 -15.83
C THR A 168 4.73 7.29 -15.02
N ARG A 169 4.05 8.24 -15.66
CA ARG A 169 2.98 9.03 -15.06
C ARG A 169 1.95 9.36 -16.12
N THR A 170 0.93 8.56 -16.23
CA THR A 170 -0.11 8.73 -17.25
C THR A 170 -1.49 8.41 -16.68
N ARG A 171 -2.53 8.94 -17.35
CA ARG A 171 -3.92 8.57 -17.07
C ARG A 171 -4.29 7.41 -17.97
N VAL A 172 -4.86 6.37 -17.42
CA VAL A 172 -5.25 5.18 -18.14
C VAL A 172 -6.73 4.87 -17.96
N SER A 173 -7.32 4.31 -19.00
CA SER A 173 -8.66 3.74 -18.95
C SER A 173 -8.66 2.40 -19.66
N GLY A 174 -9.44 1.46 -19.17
CA GLY A 174 -9.47 0.13 -19.75
C GLY A 174 -10.61 -0.71 -19.23
N LYS A 175 -10.55 -1.98 -19.55
CA LYS A 175 -11.42 -3.02 -19.00
C LYS A 175 -10.57 -4.21 -18.58
N THR A 176 -10.96 -4.84 -17.50
CA THR A 176 -10.35 -6.10 -17.08
C THR A 176 -10.59 -7.15 -18.17
N GLY A 177 -9.59 -7.99 -18.42
CA GLY A 177 -9.70 -9.14 -19.30
C GLY A 177 -10.66 -10.20 -18.73
N THR A 178 -10.65 -11.39 -19.32
CA THR A 178 -11.36 -12.55 -18.77
C THR A 178 -10.61 -13.05 -17.54
N LEU A 179 -11.27 -13.01 -16.39
CA LEU A 179 -10.74 -13.48 -15.11
C LEU A 179 -11.41 -14.80 -14.73
N HIS A 180 -10.72 -15.61 -13.93
CA HIS A 180 -11.17 -16.93 -13.48
C HIS A 180 -11.18 -17.03 -11.95
N GLY A 181 -11.82 -18.07 -11.43
CA GLY A 181 -11.92 -18.31 -10.00
C GLY A 181 -12.67 -17.19 -9.26
N PRO A 182 -12.22 -16.77 -8.07
CA PRO A 182 -12.91 -15.77 -7.26
C PRO A 182 -13.01 -14.40 -7.93
N TRP A 183 -12.14 -14.11 -8.90
CA TRP A 183 -12.10 -12.83 -9.63
C TRP A 183 -13.03 -12.76 -10.85
N GLN A 184 -13.72 -13.86 -11.19
CA GLN A 184 -14.54 -13.96 -12.41
C GLN A 184 -15.59 -12.83 -12.54
N LEU A 185 -16.16 -12.40 -11.41
CA LEU A 185 -17.17 -11.33 -11.37
C LEU A 185 -16.61 -9.96 -11.83
N LEU A 186 -15.31 -9.77 -11.79
CA LEU A 186 -14.66 -8.54 -12.25
C LEU A 186 -14.30 -8.56 -13.73
N SER A 187 -14.59 -9.64 -14.47
CA SER A 187 -14.31 -9.74 -15.90
C SER A 187 -15.08 -8.67 -16.67
N GLY A 188 -14.38 -7.94 -17.56
CA GLY A 188 -14.96 -6.88 -18.37
C GLY A 188 -15.30 -5.59 -17.62
N THR A 189 -14.95 -5.48 -16.34
CA THR A 189 -15.17 -4.26 -15.55
C THR A 189 -14.34 -3.11 -16.11
N ALA A 190 -14.99 -1.99 -16.39
CA ALA A 190 -14.31 -0.77 -16.82
C ALA A 190 -13.61 -0.10 -15.65
N PHE A 191 -12.41 0.42 -15.88
CA PHE A 191 -11.67 1.20 -14.91
C PHE A 191 -11.06 2.44 -15.55
N GLU A 192 -10.84 3.45 -14.73
CA GLU A 192 -10.08 4.65 -15.04
C GLU A 192 -9.20 4.99 -13.85
N GLY A 193 -7.96 5.41 -14.10
CA GLY A 193 -7.02 5.72 -13.03
C GLY A 193 -5.73 6.33 -13.54
N TYR A 194 -4.74 6.37 -12.66
CA TYR A 194 -3.40 6.83 -12.99
C TYR A 194 -2.43 5.65 -12.91
N GLU A 195 -1.60 5.53 -13.93
CA GLU A 195 -0.44 4.66 -13.93
C GLU A 195 0.77 5.46 -13.47
N ILE A 196 1.27 5.14 -12.28
CA ILE A 196 2.38 5.87 -11.65
C ILE A 196 3.34 4.85 -11.02
N HIS A 197 4.44 4.58 -11.71
CA HIS A 197 5.46 3.65 -11.22
C HIS A 197 6.83 3.97 -11.80
N MET A 198 7.86 3.38 -11.19
CA MET A 198 9.21 3.27 -11.73
C MET A 198 9.40 1.85 -12.27
N GLY A 199 10.15 1.75 -13.38
CA GLY A 199 10.47 0.48 -14.02
C GLY A 199 9.37 -0.07 -14.93
N GLU A 200 9.79 -1.02 -15.77
CA GLU A 200 8.95 -1.76 -16.70
C GLU A 200 8.81 -3.20 -16.20
N THR A 201 7.57 -3.72 -16.22
CA THR A 201 7.28 -5.11 -15.85
C THR A 201 6.73 -5.86 -17.06
N THR A 202 7.37 -6.95 -17.45
CA THR A 202 7.07 -7.77 -18.64
C THR A 202 6.88 -9.25 -18.28
#